data_346082e0cb68a2bd963a182605586adf
#
_entry.id   346082e0cb68a2bd963a182605586adf
#
_cell.length_a   1.000
_cell.length_b   1.000
_cell.length_c   1.000
_cell.angle_alpha   90.00
_cell.angle_beta   90.00
_cell.angle_gamma   90.00
#
_symmetry.space_group_name_H-M   'P 1'
#
loop_
_entity.id
_entity.type
_entity.pdbx_description
1 polymer ?
#
loop_
_entity_poly.entity_id
_entity_poly.type
_entity_poly.pdbx_seq_one_letter_code
_entity_poly.pdbx_strand_id
1 'polypeptide(L)'
;MIRAALAAAALLLVAAAAAVAQSAPAAPVTDPARVPAGAYQLDPTHTSVIARVRHMGISDSTFRFTGASGTLQVNPQNPAASTLEVTVDARTIQTFSREFETELQGPNFLAAEAHPEIRFVSRSAQATGPNAGRVTGELTFRGVSRPATMDVRFVGATQGMRREQRVGFHGRMTIDRREFGLTQYPGAIGNEIELVVDAEFAKQP
;
A
#
# COMPACT_ATOMS: atom_id res chain seq x y z
N MET A 1 -84.30 -2.85 -23.92
CA MET A 1 -83.09 -3.66 -23.88
C MET A 1 -81.89 -2.70 -24.09
N ILE A 2 -81.31 -2.23 -23.02
CA ILE A 2 -80.21 -1.26 -23.03
C ILE A 2 -78.90 -2.01 -22.61
N ARG A 3 -77.99 -2.14 -23.55
CA ARG A 3 -76.64 -2.71 -23.25
C ARG A 3 -75.75 -1.57 -22.81
N ALA A 4 -75.43 -1.58 -21.53
CA ALA A 4 -74.43 -0.70 -20.99
C ALA A 4 -73.01 -1.25 -21.33
N ALA A 5 -72.24 -0.48 -22.08
CA ALA A 5 -70.86 -0.76 -22.36
C ALA A 5 -69.98 -0.16 -21.20
N LEU A 6 -69.37 -1.00 -20.43
CA LEU A 6 -68.34 -0.63 -19.44
C LEU A 6 -67.00 -0.45 -20.16
N ALA A 7 -66.55 0.80 -20.28
CA ALA A 7 -65.21 1.13 -20.72
C ALA A 7 -64.30 1.00 -19.53
N ALA A 8 -63.47 -0.05 -19.52
CA ALA A 8 -62.32 -0.19 -18.54
C ALA A 8 -61.14 0.67 -18.99
N ALA A 9 -60.94 1.79 -18.32
CA ALA A 9 -59.74 2.59 -18.47
C ALA A 9 -58.57 1.90 -17.74
N ALA A 10 -57.74 1.21 -18.47
CA ALA A 10 -56.47 0.71 -17.94
C ALA A 10 -55.49 1.89 -17.80
N LEU A 11 -55.32 2.36 -16.57
CA LEU A 11 -54.21 3.27 -16.22
C LEU A 11 -52.92 2.49 -16.28
N LEU A 12 -52.13 2.64 -17.35
CA LEU A 12 -50.74 2.24 -17.42
C LEU A 12 -49.91 3.22 -16.60
N LEU A 13 -49.62 2.86 -15.36
CA LEU A 13 -48.55 3.48 -14.55
C LEU A 13 -47.22 3.05 -15.15
N VAL A 14 -46.64 3.89 -16.02
CA VAL A 14 -45.26 3.79 -16.41
C VAL A 14 -44.42 4.31 -15.22
N ALA A 15 -43.99 3.40 -14.36
CA ALA A 15 -42.94 3.69 -13.38
C ALA A 15 -41.62 3.93 -14.14
N ALA A 16 -41.30 5.19 -14.38
CA ALA A 16 -39.96 5.60 -14.82
C ALA A 16 -39.01 5.28 -13.68
N ALA A 17 -38.38 4.10 -13.72
CA ALA A 17 -37.22 3.80 -12.92
C ALA A 17 -36.10 4.75 -13.40
N ALA A 18 -35.89 5.86 -12.69
CA ALA A 18 -34.71 6.69 -12.85
C ALA A 18 -33.53 5.80 -12.49
N ALA A 19 -32.91 5.17 -13.49
CA ALA A 19 -31.62 4.57 -13.34
C ALA A 19 -30.65 5.70 -12.91
N VAL A 20 -30.30 5.75 -11.66
CA VAL A 20 -29.18 6.57 -11.18
C VAL A 20 -27.96 6.02 -11.90
N ALA A 21 -27.63 6.62 -13.04
CA ALA A 21 -26.38 6.34 -13.73
C ALA A 21 -25.27 6.70 -12.75
N GLN A 22 -24.70 5.69 -12.09
CA GLN A 22 -23.46 5.86 -11.38
C GLN A 22 -22.45 6.31 -12.43
N SER A 23 -22.12 7.59 -12.42
CA SER A 23 -21.06 8.11 -13.28
C SER A 23 -19.79 7.30 -13.01
N ALA A 24 -19.23 6.73 -14.07
CA ALA A 24 -17.95 6.04 -13.96
C ALA A 24 -16.94 6.97 -13.24
N PRO A 25 -16.10 6.41 -12.36
CA PRO A 25 -15.07 7.21 -11.71
C PRO A 25 -14.26 7.98 -12.76
N ALA A 26 -13.96 9.24 -12.48
CA ALA A 26 -13.09 10.01 -13.36
C ALA A 26 -11.74 9.29 -13.52
N ALA A 27 -11.17 9.33 -14.72
CA ALA A 27 -9.85 8.75 -14.95
C ALA A 27 -8.83 9.32 -13.96
N PRO A 28 -7.95 8.49 -13.38
CA PRO A 28 -6.97 8.96 -12.42
C PRO A 28 -5.99 9.96 -13.06
N VAL A 29 -5.59 10.96 -12.28
CA VAL A 29 -4.52 11.90 -12.64
C VAL A 29 -3.20 11.15 -12.54
N THR A 30 -2.46 11.07 -13.63
CA THR A 30 -1.17 10.37 -13.68
C THR A 30 0.04 11.32 -13.65
N ASP A 31 -0.19 12.63 -13.62
CA ASP A 31 0.85 13.64 -13.45
C ASP A 31 1.01 13.98 -11.96
N PRO A 32 2.15 13.65 -11.31
CA PRO A 32 2.38 13.90 -9.89
C PRO A 32 2.39 15.41 -9.55
N ALA A 33 2.69 16.29 -10.50
CA ALA A 33 2.67 17.74 -10.28
C ALA A 33 1.25 18.29 -10.03
N ARG A 34 0.23 17.52 -10.41
CA ARG A 34 -1.19 17.86 -10.21
C ARG A 34 -1.78 17.32 -8.90
N VAL A 35 -0.99 16.59 -8.12
CA VAL A 35 -1.43 16.10 -6.80
C VAL A 35 -1.53 17.28 -5.83
N PRO A 36 -2.65 17.46 -5.12
CA PRO A 36 -2.75 18.53 -4.12
C PRO A 36 -1.70 18.37 -3.02
N ALA A 37 -1.02 19.47 -2.66
CA ALA A 37 -0.09 19.48 -1.54
C ALA A 37 -0.82 19.20 -0.20
N GLY A 38 -0.09 18.67 0.77
CA GLY A 38 -0.58 18.48 2.15
C GLY A 38 -0.32 17.10 2.73
N ALA A 39 -0.95 16.84 3.87
CA ALA A 39 -0.82 15.62 4.62
C ALA A 39 -1.79 14.54 4.11
N TYR A 40 -1.27 13.33 3.97
CA TYR A 40 -2.01 12.14 3.57
C TYR A 40 -1.74 11.03 4.58
N GLN A 41 -2.78 10.27 4.91
CA GLN A 41 -2.70 9.11 5.77
C GLN A 41 -2.75 7.84 4.94
N LEU A 42 -1.90 6.86 5.23
CA LEU A 42 -1.94 5.55 4.60
C LEU A 42 -3.29 4.87 4.85
N ASP A 43 -3.86 4.31 3.81
CA ASP A 43 -5.07 3.48 3.89
C ASP A 43 -4.65 2.01 4.04
N PRO A 44 -4.79 1.42 5.23
CA PRO A 44 -4.35 0.04 5.46
C PRO A 44 -5.17 -0.99 4.67
N THR A 45 -6.39 -0.64 4.25
CA THR A 45 -7.27 -1.56 3.52
C THR A 45 -6.89 -1.68 2.04
N HIS A 46 -6.18 -0.67 1.50
CA HIS A 46 -5.70 -0.63 0.13
C HIS A 46 -4.16 -0.57 0.06
N THR A 47 -3.50 -1.13 1.08
CA THR A 47 -2.04 -1.24 1.12
C THR A 47 -1.62 -2.69 1.20
N SER A 48 -0.62 -3.05 0.42
CA SER A 48 0.00 -4.37 0.40
C SER A 48 1.50 -4.22 0.64
N VAL A 49 2.03 -4.95 1.62
CA VAL A 49 3.47 -5.05 1.89
C VAL A 49 3.87 -6.52 1.75
N ILE A 50 4.69 -6.80 0.74
CA ILE A 50 5.15 -8.14 0.40
C ILE A 50 6.66 -8.21 0.59
N ALA A 51 7.13 -9.24 1.29
CA ALA A 51 8.54 -9.60 1.38
C ALA A 51 8.78 -10.91 0.61
N ARG A 52 9.85 -10.95 -0.17
CA ARG A 52 10.30 -12.13 -0.90
C ARG A 52 11.74 -12.45 -0.54
N VAL A 53 12.02 -13.73 -0.32
CA VAL A 53 13.37 -14.19 -0.05
C VAL A 53 13.63 -15.51 -0.79
N ARG A 54 14.80 -15.64 -1.40
CA ARG A 54 15.23 -16.86 -2.07
C ARG A 54 15.33 -18.03 -1.08
N HIS A 55 14.69 -19.15 -1.39
CA HIS A 55 14.74 -20.39 -0.62
C HIS A 55 15.47 -21.48 -1.40
N MET A 56 16.52 -22.06 -0.82
CA MET A 56 17.36 -23.14 -1.39
C MET A 56 17.90 -22.84 -2.80
N GLY A 57 17.89 -21.59 -3.24
CA GLY A 57 18.29 -21.19 -4.59
C GLY A 57 17.31 -21.55 -5.71
N ILE A 58 16.19 -22.22 -5.41
CA ILE A 58 15.28 -22.80 -6.42
C ILE A 58 13.88 -22.18 -6.42
N SER A 59 13.49 -21.44 -5.37
CA SER A 59 12.18 -20.79 -5.27
C SER A 59 12.28 -19.52 -4.44
N ASP A 60 11.22 -18.72 -4.43
CA ASP A 60 11.07 -17.60 -3.52
C ASP A 60 9.96 -17.89 -2.51
N SER A 61 10.29 -17.73 -1.22
CA SER A 61 9.29 -17.63 -0.18
C SER A 61 8.71 -16.22 -0.18
N THR A 62 7.39 -16.11 -0.14
CA THR A 62 6.67 -14.83 -0.17
C THR A 62 5.84 -14.69 1.10
N PHE A 63 5.97 -13.55 1.74
CA PHE A 63 5.31 -13.19 2.98
C PHE A 63 4.52 -11.89 2.77
N ARG A 64 3.38 -11.76 3.42
CA ARG A 64 2.58 -10.55 3.41
C ARG A 64 2.45 -10.00 4.84
N PHE A 65 2.47 -8.66 4.97
CA PHE A 65 2.10 -7.98 6.21
C PHE A 65 0.80 -7.21 5.99
N THR A 66 -0.10 -7.26 6.98
CA THR A 66 -1.43 -6.63 6.89
C THR A 66 -1.60 -5.42 7.79
N GLY A 67 -0.69 -5.22 8.75
CA GLY A 67 -0.72 -4.11 9.69
C GLY A 67 0.22 -3.00 9.28
N ALA A 68 -0.13 -2.22 8.25
CA ALA A 68 0.63 -1.06 7.84
C ALA A 68 -0.09 0.23 8.22
N SER A 69 0.68 1.23 8.65
CA SER A 69 0.23 2.60 8.91
C SER A 69 1.30 3.59 8.47
N GLY A 70 0.93 4.86 8.27
CA GLY A 70 1.94 5.83 7.86
C GLY A 70 1.35 7.15 7.42
N THR A 71 2.24 8.12 7.24
CA THR A 71 1.93 9.48 6.78
C THR A 71 2.82 9.85 5.61
N LEU A 72 2.24 10.56 4.66
CA LEU A 72 2.92 11.12 3.51
C LEU A 72 2.63 12.62 3.46
N GLN A 73 3.66 13.46 3.52
CA GLN A 73 3.55 14.88 3.27
C GLN A 73 3.92 15.14 1.82
N VAL A 74 2.96 15.59 1.03
CA VAL A 74 3.16 15.84 -0.42
C VAL A 74 3.48 17.31 -0.63
N ASN A 75 4.59 17.57 -1.34
CA ASN A 75 4.92 18.87 -1.90
C ASN A 75 5.17 18.69 -3.42
N PRO A 76 4.17 18.88 -4.27
CA PRO A 76 4.30 18.62 -5.71
C PRO A 76 5.20 19.63 -6.43
N GLN A 77 5.36 20.84 -5.86
CA GLN A 77 6.24 21.89 -6.42
C GLN A 77 7.72 21.65 -6.06
N ASN A 78 7.97 20.94 -4.98
CA ASN A 78 9.31 20.53 -4.55
C ASN A 78 9.24 19.11 -3.98
N PRO A 79 9.28 18.08 -4.83
CA PRO A 79 9.21 16.68 -4.39
C PRO A 79 10.26 16.30 -3.33
N ALA A 80 11.43 16.96 -3.34
CA ALA A 80 12.48 16.74 -2.36
C ALA A 80 12.10 17.17 -0.92
N ALA A 81 11.10 18.05 -0.79
CA ALA A 81 10.53 18.47 0.50
C ALA A 81 9.37 17.57 0.96
N SER A 82 8.97 16.58 0.15
CA SER A 82 7.99 15.57 0.59
C SER A 82 8.62 14.63 1.60
N THR A 83 7.83 14.19 2.59
CA THR A 83 8.30 13.24 3.61
C THR A 83 7.36 12.07 3.73
N LEU A 84 7.92 10.90 3.99
CA LEU A 84 7.22 9.64 4.17
C LEU A 84 7.65 8.98 5.47
N GLU A 85 6.68 8.57 6.27
CA GLU A 85 6.89 7.67 7.40
C GLU A 85 5.89 6.53 7.31
N VAL A 86 6.38 5.29 7.38
CA VAL A 86 5.57 4.08 7.36
C VAL A 86 6.04 3.16 8.47
N THR A 87 5.09 2.59 9.18
CA THR A 87 5.29 1.53 10.17
C THR A 87 4.48 0.31 9.79
N VAL A 88 5.10 -0.86 9.84
CA VAL A 88 4.48 -2.16 9.63
C VAL A 88 4.60 -2.97 10.91
N ASP A 89 3.48 -3.51 11.40
CA ASP A 89 3.49 -4.41 12.55
C ASP A 89 4.01 -5.79 12.13
N ALA A 90 5.17 -6.18 12.63
CA ALA A 90 5.83 -7.45 12.33
C ALA A 90 4.99 -8.67 12.74
N ARG A 91 4.09 -8.52 13.72
CA ARG A 91 3.18 -9.57 14.19
C ARG A 91 2.08 -9.91 13.18
N THR A 92 1.89 -9.06 12.18
CA THR A 92 0.85 -9.21 11.15
C THR A 92 1.35 -9.98 9.92
N ILE A 93 2.50 -10.64 10.02
CA ILE A 93 3.01 -11.49 8.95
C ILE A 93 2.01 -12.62 8.66
N GLN A 94 1.74 -12.85 7.38
CA GLN A 94 0.89 -13.91 6.88
C GLN A 94 1.63 -14.80 5.91
N THR A 95 1.39 -16.11 6.05
CA THR A 95 1.92 -17.17 5.21
C THR A 95 0.80 -18.17 4.88
N PHE A 96 1.16 -19.34 4.37
CA PHE A 96 0.23 -20.46 4.13
C PHE A 96 -0.06 -21.29 5.40
N SER A 97 0.64 -21.06 6.53
CA SER A 97 0.52 -21.86 7.75
C SER A 97 0.70 -20.99 8.99
N ARG A 98 -0.20 -21.12 9.97
CA ARG A 98 -0.10 -20.42 11.25
C ARG A 98 1.12 -20.84 12.06
N GLU A 99 1.52 -22.09 11.98
CA GLU A 99 2.73 -22.58 12.66
C GLU A 99 3.95 -21.85 12.11
N PHE A 100 4.03 -21.69 10.78
CA PHE A 100 5.11 -20.97 10.15
C PHE A 100 5.07 -19.46 10.46
N GLU A 101 3.89 -18.85 10.55
CA GLU A 101 3.74 -17.46 11.03
C GLU A 101 4.30 -17.29 12.44
N THR A 102 3.98 -18.23 13.35
CA THR A 102 4.49 -18.23 14.72
C THR A 102 6.01 -18.37 14.77
N GLU A 103 6.57 -19.27 13.95
CA GLU A 103 8.02 -19.44 13.81
C GLU A 103 8.69 -18.14 13.34
N LEU A 104 8.13 -17.53 12.29
CA LEU A 104 8.66 -16.28 11.71
C LEU A 104 8.56 -15.09 12.68
N GLN A 105 7.55 -15.03 13.54
CA GLN A 105 7.45 -14.01 14.59
C GLN A 105 8.48 -14.21 15.71
N GLY A 106 9.04 -15.41 15.82
CA GLY A 106 9.98 -15.78 16.85
C GLY A 106 11.32 -15.04 16.83
N PRO A 107 12.15 -15.22 17.88
CA PRO A 107 13.40 -14.48 18.09
C PRO A 107 14.46 -14.74 17.00
N ASN A 108 14.40 -15.91 16.36
CA ASN A 108 15.34 -16.29 15.30
C ASN A 108 15.04 -15.59 13.96
N PHE A 109 13.84 -15.02 13.80
CA PHE A 109 13.40 -14.33 12.58
C PHE A 109 13.01 -12.89 12.88
N LEU A 110 11.73 -12.57 12.95
CA LEU A 110 11.28 -11.17 13.12
C LEU A 110 11.52 -10.63 14.53
N ALA A 111 11.61 -11.50 15.55
CA ALA A 111 11.63 -11.11 16.97
C ALA A 111 10.47 -10.14 17.30
N ALA A 112 9.27 -10.43 16.78
CA ALA A 112 8.15 -9.51 16.73
C ALA A 112 7.59 -9.11 18.10
N GLU A 113 7.83 -9.90 19.14
CA GLU A 113 7.48 -9.54 20.53
C GLU A 113 8.40 -8.43 21.07
N ALA A 114 9.71 -8.56 20.83
CA ALA A 114 10.70 -7.58 21.30
C ALA A 114 10.74 -6.34 20.40
N HIS A 115 10.48 -6.51 19.12
CA HIS A 115 10.57 -5.49 18.07
C HIS A 115 9.35 -5.54 17.16
N PRO A 116 8.16 -5.12 17.63
CA PRO A 116 6.92 -5.24 16.86
C PRO A 116 6.86 -4.34 15.62
N GLU A 117 7.69 -3.31 15.56
CA GLU A 117 7.64 -2.31 14.51
C GLU A 117 8.78 -2.47 13.50
N ILE A 118 8.42 -2.53 12.22
CA ILE A 118 9.30 -2.33 11.08
C ILE A 118 8.98 -0.93 10.56
N ARG A 119 9.94 0.02 10.68
CA ARG A 119 9.67 1.43 10.41
C ARG A 119 10.60 1.98 9.35
N PHE A 120 10.05 2.69 8.36
CA PHE A 120 10.80 3.45 7.37
C PHE A 120 10.50 4.94 7.50
N VAL A 121 11.55 5.76 7.60
CA VAL A 121 11.46 7.22 7.63
C VAL A 121 12.30 7.80 6.52
N SER A 122 11.67 8.52 5.60
CA SER A 122 12.38 9.17 4.50
C SER A 122 13.27 10.31 5.00
N ARG A 123 14.43 10.46 4.35
CA ARG A 123 15.35 11.58 4.53
C ARG A 123 15.43 12.46 3.28
N SER A 124 15.21 11.87 2.11
CA SER A 124 15.18 12.59 0.85
C SER A 124 14.31 11.87 -0.18
N ALA A 125 13.75 12.63 -1.11
CA ALA A 125 13.05 12.12 -2.27
C ALA A 125 13.58 12.80 -3.54
N GLN A 126 13.83 12.03 -4.58
CA GLN A 126 14.36 12.50 -5.85
C GLN A 126 13.54 11.94 -7.01
N ALA A 127 13.07 12.80 -7.91
CA ALA A 127 12.45 12.33 -9.15
C ALA A 127 13.53 11.72 -10.05
N THR A 128 13.24 10.54 -10.62
CA THR A 128 14.11 9.84 -11.57
C THR A 128 13.49 9.69 -12.95
N GLY A 129 12.23 10.11 -13.08
CA GLY A 129 11.45 10.10 -14.32
C GLY A 129 10.08 10.79 -14.10
N PRO A 130 9.23 10.86 -15.11
CA PRO A 130 7.94 11.55 -15.03
C PRO A 130 7.06 11.08 -13.87
N ASN A 131 7.00 9.75 -13.65
CA ASN A 131 6.20 9.11 -12.58
C ASN A 131 7.08 8.23 -11.69
N ALA A 132 8.40 8.36 -11.77
CA ALA A 132 9.36 7.56 -11.03
C ALA A 132 10.19 8.44 -10.10
N GLY A 133 10.55 7.88 -8.96
CA GLY A 133 11.39 8.55 -7.98
C GLY A 133 12.16 7.55 -7.14
N ARG A 134 13.09 8.07 -6.39
CA ARG A 134 13.87 7.35 -5.40
C ARG A 134 13.71 8.04 -4.05
N VAL A 135 13.33 7.26 -3.04
CA VAL A 135 13.19 7.73 -1.68
C VAL A 135 14.27 7.06 -0.84
N THR A 136 15.21 7.86 -0.33
CA THR A 136 16.22 7.41 0.63
C THR A 136 15.78 7.72 2.03
N GLY A 137 16.03 6.81 2.95
CA GLY A 137 15.60 6.95 4.34
C GLY A 137 16.36 6.02 5.27
N GLU A 138 15.78 5.82 6.42
CA GLU A 138 16.24 4.89 7.43
C GLU A 138 15.17 3.82 7.64
N LEU A 139 15.57 2.56 7.50
CA LEU A 139 14.77 1.40 7.83
C LEU A 139 15.21 0.88 9.19
N THR A 140 14.27 0.80 10.13
CA THR A 140 14.44 0.11 11.41
C THR A 140 13.72 -1.21 11.33
N PHE A 141 14.48 -2.29 11.55
CA PHE A 141 13.98 -3.66 11.55
C PHE A 141 14.69 -4.44 12.65
N ARG A 142 13.98 -5.21 13.45
CA ARG A 142 14.51 -5.94 14.63
C ARG A 142 15.29 -5.04 15.60
N GLY A 143 14.87 -3.78 15.76
CA GLY A 143 15.56 -2.80 16.58
C GLY A 143 16.87 -2.25 15.99
N VAL A 144 17.26 -2.65 14.78
CA VAL A 144 18.47 -2.18 14.08
C VAL A 144 18.05 -1.22 12.97
N SER A 145 18.67 -0.03 12.95
CA SER A 145 18.43 0.97 11.90
C SER A 145 19.55 0.97 10.86
N ARG A 146 19.20 0.99 9.59
CA ARG A 146 20.12 1.07 8.44
C ARG A 146 19.60 2.03 7.39
N PRO A 147 20.50 2.70 6.65
CA PRO A 147 20.10 3.42 5.44
C PRO A 147 19.43 2.47 4.44
N ALA A 148 18.32 2.89 3.86
CA ALA A 148 17.64 2.13 2.85
C ALA A 148 17.14 3.05 1.73
N THR A 149 17.02 2.50 0.53
CA THR A 149 16.56 3.23 -0.65
C THR A 149 15.44 2.46 -1.31
N MET A 150 14.33 3.15 -1.55
CA MET A 150 13.15 2.61 -2.23
C MET A 150 13.01 3.29 -3.58
N ASP A 151 12.95 2.52 -4.65
CA ASP A 151 12.50 3.01 -5.94
C ASP A 151 10.97 3.05 -5.92
N VAL A 152 10.40 4.20 -6.25
CA VAL A 152 8.96 4.44 -6.18
C VAL A 152 8.42 4.85 -7.55
N ARG A 153 7.20 4.42 -7.84
CA ARG A 153 6.44 4.86 -9.00
C ARG A 153 5.08 5.39 -8.54
N PHE A 154 4.78 6.62 -8.95
CA PHE A 154 3.45 7.18 -8.80
C PHE A 154 2.50 6.47 -9.77
N VAL A 155 1.44 5.89 -9.24
CA VAL A 155 0.44 5.16 -10.02
C VAL A 155 -0.66 6.10 -10.49
N GLY A 156 -1.10 7.00 -9.61
CA GLY A 156 -2.11 7.99 -9.94
C GLY A 156 -2.73 8.61 -8.71
N ALA A 157 -3.56 9.63 -8.97
CA ALA A 157 -4.39 10.27 -7.96
C ALA A 157 -5.84 10.34 -8.45
N THR A 158 -6.79 10.20 -7.52
CA THR A 158 -8.22 10.26 -7.81
C THR A 158 -8.99 10.76 -6.60
N GLN A 159 -10.27 11.07 -6.79
CA GLN A 159 -11.20 11.27 -5.69
C GLN A 159 -11.77 9.93 -5.23
N GLY A 160 -11.71 9.66 -3.94
CA GLY A 160 -12.37 8.52 -3.31
C GLY A 160 -13.90 8.71 -3.24
N MET A 161 -14.60 7.68 -2.79
CA MET A 161 -16.06 7.68 -2.69
C MET A 161 -16.62 8.74 -1.73
N ARG A 162 -15.85 9.15 -0.73
CA ARG A 162 -16.19 10.23 0.22
C ARG A 162 -15.66 11.59 -0.22
N ARG A 163 -15.24 11.71 -1.49
CA ARG A 163 -14.62 12.90 -2.10
C ARG A 163 -13.26 13.30 -1.53
N GLU A 164 -12.65 12.46 -0.70
CA GLU A 164 -11.26 12.64 -0.27
C GLU A 164 -10.32 12.45 -1.46
N GLN A 165 -9.24 13.24 -1.51
CA GLN A 165 -8.19 13.03 -2.50
C GLN A 165 -7.37 11.80 -2.11
N ARG A 166 -7.16 10.88 -3.06
CA ARG A 166 -6.34 9.67 -2.90
C ARG A 166 -5.16 9.68 -3.84
N VAL A 167 -4.06 9.11 -3.40
CA VAL A 167 -2.84 8.93 -4.21
C VAL A 167 -2.33 7.50 -4.04
N GLY A 168 -1.88 6.90 -5.14
CA GLY A 168 -1.36 5.54 -5.17
C GLY A 168 0.09 5.49 -5.61
N PHE A 169 0.87 4.64 -4.94
CA PHE A 169 2.28 4.39 -5.23
C PHE A 169 2.60 2.91 -5.25
N HIS A 170 3.55 2.57 -6.11
CA HIS A 170 4.22 1.29 -6.10
C HIS A 170 5.68 1.50 -5.71
N GLY A 171 6.16 0.78 -4.70
CA GLY A 171 7.51 0.87 -4.16
C GLY A 171 8.24 -0.48 -4.22
N ARG A 172 9.56 -0.44 -4.43
CA ARG A 172 10.44 -1.60 -4.33
C ARG A 172 11.73 -1.23 -3.64
N MET A 173 12.19 -2.09 -2.74
CA MET A 173 13.54 -2.02 -2.17
C MET A 173 14.07 -3.43 -1.94
N THR A 174 15.39 -3.55 -1.90
CA THR A 174 16.08 -4.77 -1.49
C THR A 174 16.96 -4.45 -0.29
N ILE A 175 16.91 -5.31 0.71
CA ILE A 175 17.73 -5.22 1.91
C ILE A 175 18.55 -6.49 2.11
N ASP A 176 19.71 -6.37 2.71
CA ASP A 176 20.46 -7.54 3.21
C ASP A 176 20.01 -7.84 4.64
N ARG A 177 19.35 -8.98 4.82
CA ARG A 177 18.80 -9.42 6.12
C ARG A 177 19.87 -9.52 7.22
N ARG A 178 21.12 -9.79 6.84
CA ARG A 178 22.23 -9.94 7.78
C ARG A 178 22.57 -8.63 8.49
N GLU A 179 22.39 -7.49 7.84
CA GLU A 179 22.58 -6.16 8.42
C GLU A 179 21.62 -5.88 9.58
N PHE A 180 20.53 -6.65 9.67
CA PHE A 180 19.52 -6.58 10.72
C PHE A 180 19.60 -7.77 11.70
N GLY A 181 20.69 -8.54 11.66
CA GLY A 181 20.92 -9.68 12.54
C GLY A 181 20.13 -10.93 12.19
N LEU A 182 19.52 -11.00 11.00
CA LEU A 182 18.88 -12.22 10.48
C LEU A 182 19.91 -13.11 9.78
N THR A 183 20.59 -13.96 10.53
CA THR A 183 21.69 -14.81 10.01
C THR A 183 21.34 -16.29 9.96
N GLN A 184 20.12 -16.68 10.32
CA GLN A 184 19.72 -18.08 10.37
C GLN A 184 19.75 -18.73 8.99
N TYR A 185 20.01 -20.03 8.95
CA TYR A 185 20.02 -20.88 7.77
C TYR A 185 20.87 -20.35 6.61
N PRO A 186 22.17 -20.09 6.83
CA PRO A 186 23.07 -19.62 5.77
C PRO A 186 23.14 -20.65 4.64
N GLY A 187 23.04 -20.16 3.41
CA GLY A 187 23.01 -21.01 2.21
C GLY A 187 21.62 -21.59 1.84
N ALA A 188 20.72 -21.78 2.80
CA ALA A 188 19.37 -22.21 2.53
C ALA A 188 18.41 -21.03 2.30
N ILE A 189 18.60 -19.94 3.06
CA ILE A 189 17.82 -18.69 2.90
C ILE A 189 18.72 -17.64 2.28
N GLY A 190 18.27 -17.00 1.20
CA GLY A 190 18.96 -15.90 0.54
C GLY A 190 19.23 -14.74 1.50
N ASN A 191 20.31 -14.00 1.26
CA ASN A 191 20.64 -12.84 2.07
C ASN A 191 19.79 -11.61 1.74
N GLU A 192 19.38 -11.50 0.50
CA GLU A 192 18.55 -10.39 0.03
C GLU A 192 17.07 -10.68 0.27
N ILE A 193 16.37 -9.69 0.82
CA ILE A 193 14.92 -9.65 0.91
C ILE A 193 14.45 -8.53 -0.01
N GLU A 194 13.65 -8.88 -1.04
CA GLU A 194 12.94 -7.92 -1.85
C GLU A 194 11.65 -7.52 -1.13
N LEU A 195 11.43 -6.22 -0.98
CA LEU A 195 10.19 -5.63 -0.47
C LEU A 195 9.44 -4.98 -1.63
N VAL A 196 8.18 -5.38 -1.81
CA VAL A 196 7.26 -4.80 -2.80
C VAL A 196 6.07 -4.22 -2.06
N VAL A 197 5.81 -2.94 -2.30
CA VAL A 197 4.78 -2.19 -1.62
C VAL A 197 3.84 -1.58 -2.65
N ASP A 198 2.54 -1.84 -2.53
CA ASP A 198 1.48 -1.08 -3.18
C ASP A 198 0.72 -0.35 -2.08
N ALA A 199 0.67 0.97 -2.14
CA ALA A 199 0.09 1.78 -1.08
C ALA A 199 -0.79 2.90 -1.62
N GLU A 200 -1.97 3.02 -1.01
CA GLU A 200 -2.82 4.19 -1.16
C GLU A 200 -2.76 5.07 0.09
N PHE A 201 -2.82 6.38 -0.15
CA PHE A 201 -2.92 7.37 0.90
C PHE A 201 -4.12 8.29 0.63
N ALA A 202 -4.87 8.60 1.68
CA ALA A 202 -5.99 9.53 1.64
C ALA A 202 -5.60 10.87 2.27
N LYS A 203 -5.93 11.97 1.59
CA LYS A 203 -5.64 13.32 2.10
C LYS A 203 -6.43 13.58 3.38
N GLN A 204 -5.73 14.09 4.35
CA GLN A 204 -6.35 14.56 5.58
C GLN A 204 -7.11 15.87 5.34
N PRO A 205 -8.22 16.12 6.06
CA PRO A 205 -9.00 17.34 5.98
C PRO A 205 -8.19 18.62 6.19
#